data_d8279eebfb0a3ad3b6bd1fbfbc6c60ac
#
_entry.id   d8279eebfb0a3ad3b6bd1fbfbc6c60ac
#
_cell.length_a   1.000
_cell.length_b   1.000
_cell.length_c   1.000
_cell.angle_alpha   90.00
_cell.angle_beta   90.00
_cell.angle_gamma   90.00
#
_symmetry.space_group_name_H-M   'P 1'
#
loop_
_entity.id
_entity.type
_entity.pdbx_description
1 polymer ?
#
loop_
_entity_poly.entity_id
_entity_poly.type
_entity_poly.pdbx_seq_one_letter_code
_entity_poly.pdbx_strand_id
1 'polypeptide(L)'
;MSRTTLVEAPEEVTAAAPVVPRRQRSTRRWRRVVSPVVLVLGWELAARTGLLAAEKLPAPSDVLATGARLSRDGTLGIHLLDSLTRAGAGLLIGGLLALVLGTVAGLLRLGDDLVDPPVQMARMLPHLGLVPLLIIWVGIGESLKISLVALGAFFPIYFNTYAGIRDIDERLVEAARTCGLGLAARLRHVVLPGALPSLFLGLRLAIGAAWLSLVVGEQVNAQTGIGFLMMEAREFSQTDVVVLGLLVYALLGLISDLALRVLERRMLTWRRGLRAT
;
A
#
# COMPACT_ATOMS: atom_id res chain seq x y z
N MET A 1 -64.54 51.05 27.67
CA MET A 1 -64.75 49.67 27.19
C MET A 1 -63.43 49.19 26.60
N SER A 2 -62.64 48.52 27.44
CA SER A 2 -61.30 48.03 27.09
C SER A 2 -61.42 46.51 26.88
N ARG A 3 -61.11 46.03 25.67
CA ARG A 3 -61.05 44.60 25.34
C ARG A 3 -59.63 44.13 25.59
N THR A 4 -59.46 43.29 26.60
CA THR A 4 -58.23 42.58 26.86
C THR A 4 -58.20 41.33 25.94
N THR A 5 -57.31 41.32 24.98
CA THR A 5 -57.02 40.14 24.16
C THR A 5 -56.03 39.27 24.91
N LEU A 6 -56.48 38.09 25.31
CA LEU A 6 -55.59 37.01 25.83
C LEU A 6 -54.76 36.48 24.69
N VAL A 7 -53.45 36.61 24.79
CA VAL A 7 -52.48 35.97 23.92
C VAL A 7 -52.31 34.52 24.41
N GLU A 8 -52.82 33.54 23.65
CA GLU A 8 -52.55 32.12 23.86
C GLU A 8 -51.05 31.84 23.67
N ALA A 9 -50.42 31.24 24.66
CA ALA A 9 -49.06 30.77 24.57
C ALA A 9 -48.97 29.59 23.57
N PRO A 10 -47.93 29.54 22.70
CA PRO A 10 -47.77 28.40 21.77
C PRO A 10 -47.50 27.11 22.53
N GLU A 11 -48.26 26.07 22.21
CA GLU A 11 -48.00 24.70 22.63
C GLU A 11 -46.57 24.26 22.26
N GLU A 12 -45.74 23.93 23.26
CA GLU A 12 -44.45 23.28 23.07
C GLU A 12 -44.69 21.92 22.41
N VAL A 13 -44.47 21.85 21.11
CA VAL A 13 -44.36 20.61 20.37
C VAL A 13 -43.08 19.90 20.84
N THR A 14 -43.25 19.00 21.83
CA THR A 14 -42.15 18.11 22.22
C THR A 14 -41.77 17.22 21.06
N ALA A 15 -40.75 17.65 20.29
CA ALA A 15 -40.20 16.86 19.20
C ALA A 15 -39.59 15.58 19.79
N ALA A 16 -40.25 14.46 19.55
CA ALA A 16 -39.72 13.14 19.91
C ALA A 16 -38.33 12.96 19.27
N ALA A 17 -37.33 12.77 20.11
CA ALA A 17 -35.95 12.53 19.66
C ALA A 17 -35.93 11.35 18.68
N PRO A 18 -35.23 11.46 17.54
CA PRO A 18 -35.16 10.38 16.55
C PRO A 18 -34.54 9.16 17.20
N VAL A 19 -35.29 8.07 17.21
CA VAL A 19 -34.80 6.75 17.64
C VAL A 19 -33.79 6.28 16.63
N VAL A 20 -32.50 6.47 16.93
CA VAL A 20 -31.40 5.98 16.11
C VAL A 20 -31.41 4.44 16.19
N PRO A 21 -31.66 3.71 15.09
CA PRO A 21 -31.71 2.26 15.14
C PRO A 21 -30.35 1.71 15.55
N ARG A 22 -30.33 0.94 16.64
CA ARG A 22 -29.16 0.23 17.14
C ARG A 22 -28.65 -0.69 16.03
N ARG A 23 -27.55 -0.29 15.36
CA ARG A 23 -26.89 -1.03 14.27
C ARG A 23 -26.52 -2.43 14.74
N GLN A 24 -27.14 -3.44 14.14
CA GLN A 24 -26.80 -4.85 14.31
C GLN A 24 -25.37 -5.11 13.79
N ARG A 25 -24.37 -5.03 14.67
CA ARG A 25 -22.92 -5.22 14.35
C ARG A 25 -22.51 -6.67 14.15
N SER A 26 -23.34 -7.65 14.50
CA SER A 26 -22.95 -9.07 14.55
C SER A 26 -22.97 -9.78 13.18
N THR A 27 -23.97 -9.54 12.34
CA THR A 27 -24.15 -10.28 11.08
C THR A 27 -23.16 -9.89 9.97
N ARG A 28 -22.55 -8.69 10.06
CA ARG A 28 -21.64 -8.18 9.03
C ARG A 28 -20.25 -8.83 9.06
N ARG A 29 -19.80 -9.35 10.21
CA ARG A 29 -18.48 -10.02 10.32
C ARG A 29 -18.48 -11.38 9.65
N TRP A 30 -19.52 -12.17 9.80
CA TRP A 30 -19.67 -13.49 9.19
C TRP A 30 -19.66 -13.40 7.67
N ARG A 31 -20.39 -12.45 7.09
CA ARG A 31 -20.43 -12.24 5.63
C ARG A 31 -19.06 -11.95 5.01
N ARG A 32 -18.16 -11.32 5.76
CA ARG A 32 -16.78 -11.02 5.29
C ARG A 32 -15.88 -12.25 5.22
N VAL A 33 -16.16 -13.26 6.03
CA VAL A 33 -15.40 -14.52 6.06
C VAL A 33 -16.02 -15.55 5.11
N VAL A 34 -17.35 -15.56 5.00
CA VAL A 34 -18.08 -16.53 4.15
C VAL A 34 -17.68 -16.39 2.68
N SER A 35 -17.56 -15.17 2.16
CA SER A 35 -17.24 -14.95 0.73
C SER A 35 -15.89 -15.57 0.32
N PRO A 36 -14.75 -15.32 1.01
CA PRO A 36 -13.49 -15.96 0.66
C PRO A 36 -13.52 -17.50 0.83
N VAL A 37 -14.19 -17.98 1.89
CA VAL A 37 -14.31 -19.42 2.14
C VAL A 37 -15.09 -20.11 1.04
N VAL A 38 -16.24 -19.56 0.64
CA VAL A 38 -17.06 -20.10 -0.47
C VAL A 38 -16.27 -20.11 -1.78
N LEU A 39 -15.48 -19.05 -2.02
CA LEU A 39 -14.67 -18.96 -3.23
C LEU A 39 -13.57 -20.05 -3.25
N VAL A 40 -12.87 -20.28 -2.15
CA VAL A 40 -11.83 -21.31 -2.04
C VAL A 40 -12.44 -22.70 -2.13
N LEU A 41 -13.57 -22.95 -1.45
CA LEU A 41 -14.27 -24.24 -1.55
C LEU A 41 -14.82 -24.50 -2.95
N GLY A 42 -15.35 -23.48 -3.62
CA GLY A 42 -15.79 -23.56 -5.01
C GLY A 42 -14.64 -23.88 -5.97
N TRP A 43 -13.47 -23.27 -5.74
CA TRP A 43 -12.26 -23.57 -6.50
C TRP A 43 -11.79 -25.02 -6.25
N GLU A 44 -11.71 -25.47 -5.00
CA GLU A 44 -11.35 -26.85 -4.66
C GLU A 44 -12.29 -27.86 -5.34
N LEU A 45 -13.60 -27.62 -5.25
CA LEU A 45 -14.60 -28.49 -5.87
C LEU A 45 -14.46 -28.52 -7.39
N ALA A 46 -14.30 -27.36 -8.03
CA ALA A 46 -14.16 -27.27 -9.50
C ALA A 46 -12.89 -27.96 -10.00
N ALA A 47 -11.79 -27.86 -9.24
CA ALA A 47 -10.55 -28.59 -9.57
C ALA A 47 -10.71 -30.11 -9.38
N ARG A 48 -11.36 -30.55 -8.30
CA ARG A 48 -11.57 -32.00 -8.03
C ARG A 48 -12.57 -32.67 -8.94
N THR A 49 -13.57 -31.91 -9.43
CA THR A 49 -14.57 -32.46 -10.39
C THR A 49 -14.08 -32.49 -11.85
N GLY A 50 -12.86 -32.01 -12.13
CA GLY A 50 -12.31 -31.96 -13.48
C GLY A 50 -12.85 -30.82 -14.35
N LEU A 51 -13.69 -29.93 -13.79
CA LEU A 51 -14.14 -28.71 -14.47
C LEU A 51 -12.94 -27.78 -14.79
N LEU A 52 -11.94 -27.79 -13.91
CA LEU A 52 -10.67 -27.11 -14.11
C LEU A 52 -9.58 -28.16 -14.31
N ALA A 53 -8.90 -28.11 -15.46
CA ALA A 53 -7.76 -28.99 -15.69
C ALA A 53 -6.66 -28.68 -14.69
N ALA A 54 -6.18 -29.70 -13.96
CA ALA A 54 -5.14 -29.53 -12.93
C ALA A 54 -3.85 -28.90 -13.48
N GLU A 55 -3.57 -29.11 -14.76
CA GLU A 55 -2.44 -28.49 -15.47
C GLU A 55 -2.56 -26.96 -15.57
N LYS A 56 -3.80 -26.41 -15.58
CA LYS A 56 -4.05 -24.99 -15.69
C LYS A 56 -4.26 -24.31 -14.34
N LEU A 57 -5.01 -24.97 -13.46
CA LEU A 57 -5.31 -24.44 -12.13
C LEU A 57 -5.43 -25.62 -11.13
N PRO A 58 -4.35 -25.95 -10.39
CA PRO A 58 -4.35 -27.01 -9.41
C PRO A 58 -5.30 -26.72 -8.25
N ALA A 59 -5.71 -27.75 -7.51
CA ALA A 59 -6.57 -27.59 -6.36
C ALA A 59 -5.83 -26.81 -5.23
N PRO A 60 -6.51 -25.97 -4.45
CA PRO A 60 -5.92 -25.31 -3.27
C PRO A 60 -5.17 -26.25 -2.33
N SER A 61 -5.71 -27.44 -2.09
CA SER A 61 -5.07 -28.46 -1.27
C SER A 61 -3.73 -28.96 -1.83
N ASP A 62 -3.61 -29.07 -3.17
CA ASP A 62 -2.36 -29.49 -3.81
C ASP A 62 -1.31 -28.36 -3.73
N VAL A 63 -1.73 -27.10 -3.91
CA VAL A 63 -0.86 -25.93 -3.70
C VAL A 63 -0.35 -25.85 -2.27
N LEU A 64 -1.22 -26.09 -1.27
CA LEU A 64 -0.81 -26.14 0.14
C LEU A 64 0.17 -27.28 0.44
N ALA A 65 -0.06 -28.46 -0.15
CA ALA A 65 0.86 -29.59 0.00
C ALA A 65 2.25 -29.29 -0.59
N THR A 66 2.30 -28.65 -1.76
CA THR A 66 3.54 -28.17 -2.37
C THR A 66 4.23 -27.11 -1.51
N GLY A 67 3.47 -26.15 -0.97
CA GLY A 67 4.01 -25.17 -0.03
C GLY A 67 4.61 -25.81 1.22
N ALA A 68 3.95 -26.82 1.78
CA ALA A 68 4.47 -27.57 2.93
C ALA A 68 5.76 -28.35 2.59
N ARG A 69 5.84 -28.95 1.40
CA ARG A 69 7.03 -29.64 0.90
C ARG A 69 8.21 -28.67 0.78
N LEU A 70 8.06 -27.60 -0.01
CA LEU A 70 9.12 -26.61 -0.24
C LEU A 70 9.55 -25.87 1.04
N SER A 71 8.64 -25.74 2.03
CA SER A 71 8.99 -25.21 3.35
C SER A 71 9.85 -26.18 4.15
N ARG A 72 9.56 -27.49 4.12
CA ARG A 72 10.35 -28.50 4.82
C ARG A 72 11.73 -28.69 4.23
N ASP A 73 11.84 -28.58 2.91
CA ASP A 73 13.11 -28.68 2.18
C ASP A 73 13.95 -27.39 2.32
N GLY A 74 13.40 -26.34 2.94
CA GLY A 74 14.06 -25.06 3.11
C GLY A 74 14.09 -24.17 1.86
N THR A 75 13.73 -24.68 0.70
CA THR A 75 13.76 -23.98 -0.61
C THR A 75 12.91 -22.70 -0.57
N LEU A 76 11.67 -22.80 -0.08
CA LEU A 76 10.77 -21.64 0.01
C LEU A 76 11.35 -20.54 0.91
N GLY A 77 12.02 -20.93 2.01
CA GLY A 77 12.64 -19.98 2.94
C GLY A 77 13.76 -19.16 2.32
N ILE A 78 14.62 -19.79 1.53
CA ILE A 78 15.73 -19.11 0.82
C ILE A 78 15.17 -18.10 -0.19
N HIS A 79 14.27 -18.54 -1.06
CA HIS A 79 13.66 -17.66 -2.07
C HIS A 79 12.87 -16.51 -1.43
N LEU A 80 12.17 -16.77 -0.33
CA LEU A 80 11.42 -15.76 0.41
C LEU A 80 12.35 -14.68 1.00
N LEU A 81 13.47 -15.10 1.62
CA LEU A 81 14.42 -14.18 2.22
C LEU A 81 15.08 -13.27 1.17
N ASP A 82 15.46 -13.82 0.03
CA ASP A 82 16.06 -13.07 -1.06
C ASP A 82 15.09 -12.05 -1.65
N SER A 83 13.82 -12.45 -1.88
CA SER A 83 12.78 -11.52 -2.32
C SER A 83 12.54 -10.40 -1.30
N LEU A 84 12.49 -10.71 0.01
CA LEU A 84 12.31 -9.73 1.07
C LEU A 84 13.48 -8.75 1.17
N THR A 85 14.71 -9.23 1.04
CA THR A 85 15.91 -8.36 1.09
C THR A 85 15.95 -7.41 -0.10
N ARG A 86 15.64 -7.86 -1.31
CA ARG A 86 15.54 -7.04 -2.51
C ARG A 86 14.43 -5.99 -2.41
N ALA A 87 13.23 -6.43 -2.00
CA ALA A 87 12.09 -5.54 -1.78
C ALA A 87 12.42 -4.46 -0.74
N GLY A 88 13.00 -4.86 0.39
CA GLY A 88 13.39 -3.96 1.47
C GLY A 88 14.46 -2.96 1.05
N ALA A 89 15.52 -3.42 0.38
CA ALA A 89 16.59 -2.57 -0.13
C ALA A 89 16.07 -1.54 -1.16
N GLY A 90 15.30 -2.00 -2.15
CA GLY A 90 14.73 -1.13 -3.17
C GLY A 90 13.74 -0.12 -2.57
N LEU A 91 12.85 -0.55 -1.68
CA LEU A 91 11.90 0.34 -0.99
C LEU A 91 12.64 1.38 -0.14
N LEU A 92 13.72 0.99 0.53
CA LEU A 92 14.52 1.90 1.35
C LEU A 92 15.23 2.95 0.47
N ILE A 93 15.92 2.52 -0.58
CA ILE A 93 16.66 3.42 -1.49
C ILE A 93 15.70 4.37 -2.21
N GLY A 94 14.70 3.82 -2.91
CA GLY A 94 13.70 4.60 -3.64
C GLY A 94 12.87 5.49 -2.73
N GLY A 95 12.49 4.96 -1.55
CA GLY A 95 11.72 5.69 -0.55
C GLY A 95 12.47 6.86 0.07
N LEU A 96 13.73 6.67 0.46
CA LEU A 96 14.56 7.75 1.01
C LEU A 96 14.80 8.85 -0.02
N LEU A 97 15.13 8.48 -1.25
CA LEU A 97 15.32 9.45 -2.33
C LEU A 97 14.02 10.24 -2.61
N ALA A 98 12.89 9.55 -2.66
CA ALA A 98 11.57 10.16 -2.86
C ALA A 98 11.18 11.10 -1.72
N LEU A 99 11.44 10.69 -0.46
CA LEU A 99 11.19 11.53 0.71
C LEU A 99 12.02 12.81 0.68
N VAL A 100 13.32 12.70 0.37
CA VAL A 100 14.21 13.87 0.29
C VAL A 100 13.76 14.81 -0.82
N LEU A 101 13.60 14.30 -2.05
CA LEU A 101 13.23 15.12 -3.20
C LEU A 101 11.80 15.68 -3.07
N GLY A 102 10.85 14.88 -2.59
CA GLY A 102 9.47 15.34 -2.35
C GLY A 102 9.37 16.38 -1.24
N THR A 103 10.21 16.27 -0.22
CA THR A 103 10.31 17.28 0.85
C THR A 103 10.94 18.57 0.33
N VAL A 104 12.02 18.49 -0.45
CA VAL A 104 12.67 19.65 -1.06
C VAL A 104 11.72 20.37 -2.02
N ALA A 105 11.04 19.63 -2.89
CA ALA A 105 10.06 20.19 -3.83
C ALA A 105 8.84 20.78 -3.09
N GLY A 106 8.36 20.12 -2.04
CA GLY A 106 7.19 20.58 -1.28
C GLY A 106 7.45 21.83 -0.42
N LEU A 107 8.67 21.99 0.13
CA LEU A 107 9.00 23.10 1.04
C LEU A 107 9.62 24.32 0.34
N LEU A 108 10.39 24.10 -0.72
CA LEU A 108 11.20 25.13 -1.36
C LEU A 108 10.65 25.48 -2.75
N ARG A 109 10.46 26.76 -3.05
CA ARG A 109 10.03 27.21 -4.40
C ARG A 109 11.01 26.76 -5.50
N LEU A 110 12.32 26.86 -5.23
CA LEU A 110 13.34 26.35 -6.15
C LEU A 110 13.27 24.83 -6.34
N GLY A 111 12.90 24.10 -5.29
CA GLY A 111 12.69 22.66 -5.40
C GLY A 111 11.45 22.33 -6.23
N ASP A 112 10.38 23.08 -6.06
CA ASP A 112 9.17 22.99 -6.87
C ASP A 112 9.48 23.26 -8.36
N ASP A 113 10.17 24.35 -8.66
CA ASP A 113 10.50 24.75 -10.03
C ASP A 113 11.50 23.81 -10.73
N LEU A 114 12.45 23.22 -10.01
CA LEU A 114 13.56 22.46 -10.60
C LEU A 114 13.41 20.94 -10.47
N VAL A 115 12.77 20.44 -9.40
CA VAL A 115 12.65 19.00 -9.13
C VAL A 115 11.32 18.44 -9.62
N ASP A 116 10.20 19.15 -9.37
CA ASP A 116 8.88 18.60 -9.70
C ASP A 116 8.67 18.38 -11.21
N PRO A 117 9.00 19.32 -12.14
CA PRO A 117 8.75 19.12 -13.57
C PRO A 117 9.48 17.89 -14.15
N PRO A 118 10.79 17.65 -13.90
CA PRO A 118 11.45 16.44 -14.37
C PRO A 118 10.85 15.15 -13.80
N VAL A 119 10.45 15.15 -12.52
CA VAL A 119 9.81 13.98 -11.89
C VAL A 119 8.42 13.74 -12.48
N GLN A 120 7.66 14.81 -12.76
CA GLN A 120 6.37 14.72 -13.45
C GLN A 120 6.51 14.14 -14.87
N MET A 121 7.55 14.50 -15.61
CA MET A 121 7.86 13.89 -16.91
C MET A 121 8.24 12.43 -16.77
N ALA A 122 9.14 12.11 -15.84
CA ALA A 122 9.65 10.75 -15.64
C ALA A 122 8.54 9.75 -15.24
N ARG A 123 7.52 10.16 -14.47
CA ARG A 123 6.42 9.26 -14.09
C ARG A 123 5.57 8.78 -15.27
N MET A 124 5.56 9.53 -16.40
CA MET A 124 4.81 9.14 -17.59
C MET A 124 5.47 7.95 -18.31
N LEU A 125 6.72 7.67 -18.02
CA LEU A 125 7.39 6.48 -18.52
C LEU A 125 6.92 5.26 -17.72
N PRO A 126 6.49 4.18 -18.40
CA PRO A 126 6.16 2.94 -17.73
C PRO A 126 7.44 2.34 -17.11
N HIS A 127 7.59 2.41 -15.78
CA HIS A 127 8.82 2.01 -15.10
C HIS A 127 9.25 0.56 -15.40
N LEU A 128 8.29 -0.35 -15.62
CA LEU A 128 8.60 -1.72 -16.07
C LEU A 128 9.12 -1.77 -17.52
N GLY A 129 8.76 -0.80 -18.34
CA GLY A 129 9.30 -0.66 -19.70
C GLY A 129 10.76 -0.17 -19.73
N LEU A 130 11.27 0.33 -18.58
CA LEU A 130 12.67 0.75 -18.48
C LEU A 130 13.64 -0.40 -18.20
N VAL A 131 13.17 -1.65 -18.08
CA VAL A 131 14.03 -2.83 -17.83
C VAL A 131 15.19 -2.93 -18.81
N PRO A 132 15.02 -2.82 -20.15
CA PRO A 132 16.15 -2.89 -21.07
C PRO A 132 17.19 -1.78 -20.84
N LEU A 133 16.74 -0.58 -20.51
CA LEU A 133 17.61 0.55 -20.23
C LEU A 133 18.37 0.39 -18.91
N LEU A 134 17.69 -0.12 -17.88
CA LEU A 134 18.32 -0.45 -16.61
C LEU A 134 19.38 -1.55 -16.77
N ILE A 135 19.14 -2.55 -17.63
CA ILE A 135 20.15 -3.58 -17.94
C ILE A 135 21.41 -2.94 -18.51
N ILE A 136 21.26 -1.95 -19.39
CA ILE A 136 22.41 -1.23 -19.97
C ILE A 136 23.15 -0.39 -18.92
N TRP A 137 22.42 0.25 -17.99
CA TRP A 137 23.02 1.18 -17.02
C TRP A 137 23.63 0.49 -15.81
N VAL A 138 22.92 -0.49 -15.22
CA VAL A 138 23.34 -1.13 -13.97
C VAL A 138 23.74 -2.59 -14.13
N GLY A 139 23.65 -3.12 -15.35
CA GLY A 139 23.95 -4.51 -15.65
C GLY A 139 22.84 -5.48 -15.26
N ILE A 140 23.08 -6.75 -15.58
CA ILE A 140 22.22 -7.87 -15.24
C ILE A 140 22.64 -8.38 -13.85
N GLY A 141 21.72 -8.42 -12.88
CA GLY A 141 22.03 -8.93 -11.55
C GLY A 141 21.14 -8.40 -10.45
N GLU A 142 21.64 -8.36 -9.22
CA GLU A 142 20.91 -7.86 -8.04
C GLU A 142 20.60 -6.37 -8.16
N SER A 143 21.52 -5.59 -8.73
CA SER A 143 21.35 -4.14 -8.93
C SER A 143 20.12 -3.82 -9.78
N LEU A 144 19.85 -4.61 -10.82
CA LEU A 144 18.67 -4.44 -11.68
C LEU A 144 17.37 -4.59 -10.87
N LYS A 145 17.26 -5.65 -10.08
CA LYS A 145 16.06 -5.97 -9.28
C LYS A 145 15.79 -4.89 -8.23
N ILE A 146 16.85 -4.50 -7.50
CA ILE A 146 16.78 -3.44 -6.50
C ILE A 146 16.41 -2.10 -7.14
N SER A 147 16.99 -1.76 -8.31
CA SER A 147 16.68 -0.52 -9.04
C SER A 147 15.24 -0.47 -9.53
N LEU A 148 14.70 -1.59 -10.03
CA LEU A 148 13.30 -1.69 -10.44
C LEU A 148 12.34 -1.46 -9.27
N VAL A 149 12.62 -2.08 -8.14
CA VAL A 149 11.84 -1.90 -6.90
C VAL A 149 11.95 -0.46 -6.42
N ALA A 150 13.15 0.12 -6.41
CA ALA A 150 13.39 1.49 -6.00
C ALA A 150 12.62 2.48 -6.89
N LEU A 151 12.63 2.28 -8.20
CA LEU A 151 11.91 3.12 -9.15
C LEU A 151 10.38 3.00 -8.98
N GLY A 152 9.87 1.78 -8.77
CA GLY A 152 8.45 1.54 -8.51
C GLY A 152 7.97 2.19 -7.21
N ALA A 153 8.81 2.19 -6.17
CA ALA A 153 8.50 2.79 -4.87
C ALA A 153 8.65 4.33 -4.87
N PHE A 154 9.56 4.87 -5.70
CA PHE A 154 9.91 6.28 -5.71
C PHE A 154 8.72 7.19 -6.00
N PHE A 155 8.01 6.97 -7.10
CA PHE A 155 6.95 7.88 -7.54
C PHE A 155 5.80 8.01 -6.55
N PRO A 156 5.19 6.93 -6.03
CA PRO A 156 4.11 7.05 -5.06
C PRO A 156 4.53 7.80 -3.78
N ILE A 157 5.75 7.57 -3.28
CA ILE A 157 6.24 8.26 -2.09
C ILE A 157 6.50 9.73 -2.39
N TYR A 158 7.16 10.03 -3.52
CA TYR A 158 7.46 11.41 -3.93
C TYR A 158 6.19 12.25 -4.01
N PHE A 159 5.21 11.82 -4.81
CA PHE A 159 3.99 12.61 -5.03
C PHE A 159 3.16 12.80 -3.76
N ASN A 160 3.04 11.76 -2.94
CA ASN A 160 2.28 11.88 -1.70
C ASN A 160 3.04 12.70 -0.63
N THR A 161 4.37 12.70 -0.64
CA THR A 161 5.17 13.58 0.22
C THR A 161 5.03 15.03 -0.23
N TYR A 162 5.22 15.30 -1.51
CA TYR A 162 5.08 16.62 -2.12
C TYR A 162 3.67 17.20 -1.88
N ALA A 163 2.62 16.48 -2.27
CA ALA A 163 1.25 16.92 -2.08
C ALA A 163 0.91 17.09 -0.58
N GLY A 164 1.32 16.14 0.27
CA GLY A 164 1.06 16.22 1.70
C GLY A 164 1.68 17.45 2.38
N ILE A 165 2.79 17.96 1.86
CA ILE A 165 3.41 19.20 2.35
C ILE A 165 2.68 20.43 1.79
N ARG A 166 2.31 20.42 0.52
CA ARG A 166 1.63 21.54 -0.15
C ARG A 166 0.18 21.73 0.28
N ASP A 167 -0.51 20.67 0.67
CA ASP A 167 -1.91 20.69 1.12
C ASP A 167 -2.07 21.15 2.58
N ILE A 168 -0.99 21.57 3.25
CA ILE A 168 -1.06 22.08 4.62
C ILE A 168 -1.68 23.47 4.59
N ASP A 169 -2.71 23.68 5.42
CA ASP A 169 -3.38 24.97 5.56
C ASP A 169 -2.39 26.08 5.95
N GLU A 170 -2.23 27.08 5.07
CA GLU A 170 -1.33 28.21 5.29
C GLU A 170 -1.65 28.95 6.59
N ARG A 171 -2.93 28.98 7.01
CA ARG A 171 -3.35 29.60 8.28
C ARG A 171 -2.72 28.94 9.49
N LEU A 172 -2.48 27.63 9.45
CA LEU A 172 -1.78 26.92 10.51
C LEU A 172 -0.31 27.32 10.56
N VAL A 173 0.31 27.50 9.40
CA VAL A 173 1.70 27.93 9.28
C VAL A 173 1.86 29.38 9.76
N GLU A 174 0.91 30.27 9.43
CA GLU A 174 0.87 31.67 9.90
C GLU A 174 0.64 31.74 11.42
N ALA A 175 -0.32 30.98 11.96
CA ALA A 175 -0.56 30.90 13.38
C ALA A 175 0.69 30.43 14.15
N ALA A 176 1.40 29.44 13.62
CA ALA A 176 2.67 29.01 14.19
C ALA A 176 3.77 30.09 14.16
N ARG A 177 3.77 30.95 13.10
CA ARG A 177 4.65 32.12 13.01
C ARG A 177 4.32 33.15 14.09
N THR A 178 3.06 33.51 14.25
CA THR A 178 2.60 34.48 15.25
C THR A 178 2.89 34.00 16.69
N CYS A 179 2.86 32.67 16.92
CA CYS A 179 3.29 32.08 18.19
C CYS A 179 4.82 32.05 18.38
N GLY A 180 5.61 32.62 17.48
CA GLY A 180 7.07 32.72 17.60
C GLY A 180 7.83 31.42 17.26
N LEU A 181 7.17 30.42 16.61
CA LEU A 181 7.86 29.20 16.23
C LEU A 181 8.85 29.46 15.08
N GLY A 182 10.12 29.16 15.32
CA GLY A 182 11.15 29.18 14.28
C GLY A 182 10.91 28.11 13.19
N LEU A 183 11.67 28.15 12.10
CA LEU A 183 11.50 27.26 10.94
C LEU A 183 11.51 25.78 11.32
N ALA A 184 12.52 25.34 12.07
CA ALA A 184 12.65 23.94 12.50
C ALA A 184 11.48 23.48 13.37
N ALA A 185 10.98 24.33 14.26
CA ALA A 185 9.83 24.03 15.11
C ALA A 185 8.54 23.91 14.29
N ARG A 186 8.34 24.79 13.27
CA ARG A 186 7.21 24.71 12.34
C ARG A 186 7.24 23.42 11.52
N LEU A 187 8.41 23.05 11.01
CA LEU A 187 8.58 21.78 10.27
C LEU A 187 8.22 20.58 11.14
N ARG A 188 8.71 20.56 12.38
CA ARG A 188 8.50 19.42 13.30
C ARG A 188 7.07 19.32 13.85
N HIS A 189 6.42 20.45 14.17
CA HIS A 189 5.14 20.45 14.88
C HIS A 189 3.93 20.72 13.99
N VAL A 190 4.12 21.27 12.79
CA VAL A 190 3.01 21.61 11.87
C VAL A 190 3.15 20.81 10.57
N VAL A 191 4.27 20.97 9.87
CA VAL A 191 4.42 20.41 8.51
C VAL A 191 4.51 18.90 8.53
N LEU A 192 5.43 18.35 9.32
CA LEU A 192 5.63 16.89 9.38
C LEU A 192 4.36 16.14 9.86
N PRO A 193 3.71 16.54 10.97
CA PRO A 193 2.46 15.90 11.38
C PRO A 193 1.32 16.08 10.38
N GLY A 194 1.24 17.21 9.69
CA GLY A 194 0.24 17.49 8.66
C GLY A 194 0.42 16.61 7.41
N ALA A 195 1.67 16.41 6.96
CA ALA A 195 1.99 15.62 5.77
C ALA A 195 1.97 14.10 6.01
N LEU A 196 2.11 13.62 7.27
CA LEU A 196 2.17 12.19 7.60
C LEU A 196 1.04 11.34 7.02
N PRO A 197 -0.24 11.76 7.02
CA PRO A 197 -1.31 10.95 6.44
C PRO A 197 -1.12 10.68 4.95
N SER A 198 -0.70 11.70 4.19
CA SER A 198 -0.41 11.57 2.75
C SER A 198 0.82 10.71 2.52
N LEU A 199 1.86 10.85 3.35
CA LEU A 199 3.04 10.01 3.32
C LEU A 199 2.70 8.52 3.54
N PHE A 200 1.83 8.18 4.51
CA PHE A 200 1.38 6.80 4.70
C PHE A 200 0.59 6.27 3.52
N LEU A 201 -0.20 7.11 2.85
CA LEU A 201 -0.86 6.73 1.59
C LEU A 201 0.18 6.44 0.50
N GLY A 202 1.17 7.30 0.33
CA GLY A 202 2.28 7.12 -0.60
C GLY A 202 3.04 5.81 -0.34
N LEU A 203 3.37 5.54 0.92
CA LEU A 203 4.08 4.32 1.32
C LEU A 203 3.26 3.06 1.06
N ARG A 204 1.94 3.11 1.24
CA ARG A 204 1.04 1.99 0.92
C ARG A 204 1.04 1.67 -0.57
N LEU A 205 0.94 2.70 -1.42
CA LEU A 205 1.01 2.54 -2.87
C LEU A 205 2.39 2.06 -3.32
N ALA A 206 3.45 2.56 -2.69
CA ALA A 206 4.82 2.18 -2.97
C ALA A 206 5.11 0.71 -2.67
N ILE A 207 4.59 0.17 -1.56
CA ILE A 207 4.72 -1.25 -1.21
C ILE A 207 4.08 -2.12 -2.30
N GLY A 208 2.88 -1.76 -2.77
CA GLY A 208 2.23 -2.47 -3.87
C GLY A 208 3.04 -2.43 -5.16
N ALA A 209 3.54 -1.25 -5.54
CA ALA A 209 4.40 -1.08 -6.71
C ALA A 209 5.74 -1.82 -6.57
N ALA A 210 6.34 -1.85 -5.37
CA ALA A 210 7.57 -2.56 -5.07
C ALA A 210 7.44 -4.07 -5.31
N TRP A 211 6.38 -4.71 -4.80
CA TRP A 211 6.13 -6.13 -5.04
C TRP A 211 5.91 -6.44 -6.52
N LEU A 212 5.15 -5.60 -7.24
CA LEU A 212 4.94 -5.75 -8.68
C LEU A 212 6.25 -5.65 -9.46
N SER A 213 7.08 -4.66 -9.13
CA SER A 213 8.39 -4.47 -9.76
C SER A 213 9.34 -5.62 -9.47
N LEU A 214 9.32 -6.15 -8.24
CA LEU A 214 10.15 -7.28 -7.83
C LEU A 214 9.81 -8.55 -8.61
N VAL A 215 8.52 -8.89 -8.74
CA VAL A 215 8.07 -10.05 -9.53
C VAL A 215 8.67 -10.00 -10.94
N VAL A 216 8.58 -8.84 -11.61
CA VAL A 216 9.13 -8.67 -12.95
C VAL A 216 10.66 -8.75 -12.94
N GLY A 217 11.32 -8.09 -11.99
CA GLY A 217 12.77 -8.11 -11.86
C GLY A 217 13.34 -9.51 -11.61
N GLU A 218 12.66 -10.32 -10.81
CA GLU A 218 13.08 -11.70 -10.53
C GLU A 218 12.81 -12.67 -11.70
N GLN A 219 11.84 -12.38 -12.55
CA GLN A 219 11.59 -13.19 -13.75
C GLN A 219 12.58 -12.91 -14.90
N VAL A 220 13.22 -11.74 -14.93
CA VAL A 220 14.12 -11.38 -16.03
C VAL A 220 15.46 -12.11 -15.95
N ASN A 221 16.09 -12.18 -14.79
CA ASN A 221 17.37 -12.90 -14.62
C ASN A 221 17.73 -13.06 -13.13
N ALA A 222 16.92 -13.75 -12.37
CA ALA A 222 17.26 -14.16 -11.02
C ALA A 222 17.81 -15.60 -11.01
N GLN A 223 18.55 -15.93 -9.97
CA GLN A 223 18.93 -17.30 -9.63
C GLN A 223 18.23 -17.76 -8.33
N THR A 224 17.60 -16.82 -7.64
CA THR A 224 16.86 -17.03 -6.41
C THR A 224 15.73 -16.02 -6.30
N GLY A 225 14.78 -16.23 -5.43
CA GLY A 225 13.61 -15.40 -5.22
C GLY A 225 12.31 -16.10 -5.62
N ILE A 226 11.18 -15.61 -5.13
CA ILE A 226 9.87 -16.20 -5.43
C ILE A 226 9.53 -16.09 -6.92
N GLY A 227 9.89 -14.98 -7.57
CA GLY A 227 9.68 -14.79 -9.00
C GLY A 227 10.51 -15.75 -9.84
N PHE A 228 11.76 -16.03 -9.42
CA PHE A 228 12.60 -17.06 -10.04
C PHE A 228 11.97 -18.44 -9.88
N LEU A 229 11.56 -18.80 -8.67
CA LEU A 229 10.91 -20.09 -8.39
C LEU A 229 9.69 -20.32 -9.28
N MET A 230 8.89 -19.25 -9.51
CA MET A 230 7.74 -19.30 -10.42
C MET A 230 8.16 -19.47 -11.89
N MET A 231 9.25 -18.83 -12.31
CA MET A 231 9.75 -18.92 -13.69
C MET A 231 10.29 -20.33 -13.97
N GLU A 232 11.11 -20.86 -13.07
CA GLU A 232 11.61 -22.23 -13.13
C GLU A 232 10.46 -23.25 -13.15
N ALA A 233 9.51 -23.12 -12.24
CA ALA A 233 8.33 -24.00 -12.19
C ALA A 233 7.51 -23.96 -13.49
N ARG A 234 7.42 -22.78 -14.14
CA ARG A 234 6.74 -22.63 -15.43
C ARG A 234 7.45 -23.41 -16.53
N GLU A 235 8.79 -23.41 -16.56
CA GLU A 235 9.56 -24.18 -17.55
C GLU A 235 9.33 -25.69 -17.41
N PHE A 236 9.15 -26.17 -16.18
CA PHE A 236 8.85 -27.58 -15.89
C PHE A 236 7.35 -27.89 -15.80
N SER A 237 6.47 -26.98 -16.21
CA SER A 237 5.01 -27.15 -16.16
C SER A 237 4.45 -27.48 -14.76
N GLN A 238 5.13 -27.03 -13.70
CA GLN A 238 4.73 -27.20 -12.29
C GLN A 238 3.80 -26.06 -11.87
N THR A 239 2.55 -26.10 -12.34
CA THR A 239 1.57 -25.03 -12.11
C THR A 239 1.23 -24.83 -10.64
N ASP A 240 1.31 -25.86 -9.82
CA ASP A 240 1.13 -25.81 -8.36
C ASP A 240 2.16 -24.89 -7.67
N VAL A 241 3.42 -24.93 -8.10
CA VAL A 241 4.48 -24.02 -7.62
C VAL A 241 4.27 -22.60 -8.11
N VAL A 242 3.82 -22.41 -9.36
CA VAL A 242 3.50 -21.08 -9.90
C VAL A 242 2.37 -20.43 -9.10
N VAL A 243 1.29 -21.17 -8.84
CA VAL A 243 0.16 -20.67 -8.05
C VAL A 243 0.58 -20.42 -6.60
N LEU A 244 1.41 -21.30 -6.03
CA LEU A 244 2.00 -21.07 -4.70
C LEU A 244 2.78 -19.74 -4.65
N GLY A 245 3.63 -19.47 -5.62
CA GLY A 245 4.40 -18.22 -5.69
C GLY A 245 3.50 -16.98 -5.73
N LEU A 246 2.41 -17.02 -6.52
CA LEU A 246 1.42 -15.95 -6.54
C LEU A 246 0.73 -15.75 -5.18
N LEU A 247 0.38 -16.85 -4.49
CA LEU A 247 -0.19 -16.77 -3.14
C LEU A 247 0.81 -16.23 -2.10
N VAL A 248 2.08 -16.59 -2.22
CA VAL A 248 3.15 -16.05 -1.36
C VAL A 248 3.29 -14.54 -1.58
N TYR A 249 3.32 -14.05 -2.83
CA TYR A 249 3.34 -12.61 -3.10
C TYR A 249 2.09 -11.89 -2.57
N ALA A 250 0.92 -12.47 -2.74
CA ALA A 250 -0.32 -11.91 -2.19
C ALA A 250 -0.26 -11.81 -0.65
N LEU A 251 0.27 -12.84 0.01
CA LEU A 251 0.44 -12.88 1.46
C LEU A 251 1.48 -11.84 1.93
N LEU A 252 2.61 -11.72 1.23
CA LEU A 252 3.63 -10.70 1.52
C LEU A 252 3.07 -9.29 1.39
N GLY A 253 2.31 -9.02 0.33
CA GLY A 253 1.61 -7.74 0.15
C GLY A 253 0.62 -7.46 1.28
N LEU A 254 -0.18 -8.46 1.66
CA LEU A 254 -1.14 -8.35 2.77
C LEU A 254 -0.45 -8.09 4.11
N ILE A 255 0.62 -8.82 4.42
CA ILE A 255 1.40 -8.65 5.66
C ILE A 255 2.03 -7.27 5.70
N SER A 256 2.60 -6.81 4.59
CA SER A 256 3.22 -5.48 4.46
C SER A 256 2.19 -4.36 4.66
N ASP A 257 1.00 -4.47 4.04
CA ASP A 257 -0.09 -3.50 4.23
C ASP A 257 -0.60 -3.51 5.68
N LEU A 258 -0.74 -4.69 6.29
CA LEU A 258 -1.16 -4.80 7.69
C LEU A 258 -0.15 -4.19 8.65
N ALA A 259 1.15 -4.45 8.44
CA ALA A 259 2.23 -3.85 9.23
C ALA A 259 2.21 -2.32 9.11
N LEU A 260 2.04 -1.81 7.88
CA LEU A 260 1.92 -0.38 7.64
C LEU A 260 0.69 0.24 8.32
N ARG A 261 -0.46 -0.41 8.27
CA ARG A 261 -1.68 0.04 8.98
C ARG A 261 -1.49 0.09 10.50
N VAL A 262 -0.76 -0.87 11.06
CA VAL A 262 -0.44 -0.86 12.50
C VAL A 262 0.46 0.32 12.83
N LEU A 263 1.49 0.57 12.01
CA LEU A 263 2.38 1.71 12.15
C LEU A 263 1.64 3.05 12.02
N GLU A 264 0.81 3.20 10.98
CA GLU A 264 -0.05 4.36 10.74
C GLU A 264 -0.93 4.67 11.97
N ARG A 265 -1.61 3.65 12.53
CA ARG A 265 -2.46 3.82 13.71
C ARG A 265 -1.69 4.26 14.95
N ARG A 266 -0.43 3.83 15.10
CA ARG A 266 0.42 4.25 16.22
C ARG A 266 0.93 5.67 16.04
N MET A 267 1.26 6.06 14.82
CA MET A 267 1.82 7.39 14.53
C MET A 267 0.76 8.48 14.37
N LEU A 268 -0.47 8.16 13.94
CA LEU A 268 -1.56 9.13 13.71
C LEU A 268 -2.59 9.13 14.87
N THR A 269 -2.13 9.11 16.11
CA THR A 269 -3.03 9.07 17.29
C THR A 269 -3.90 10.30 17.45
N TRP A 270 -3.49 11.45 16.93
CA TRP A 270 -4.25 12.70 16.97
C TRP A 270 -5.42 12.76 15.99
N ARG A 271 -5.44 11.92 14.96
CA ARG A 271 -6.51 11.86 13.94
C ARG A 271 -7.70 11.00 14.42
N ARG A 272 -8.41 11.46 15.46
CA ARG A 272 -9.53 10.71 16.08
C ARG A 272 -10.81 10.64 15.24
N GLY A 273 -10.93 11.36 14.13
CA GLY A 273 -12.17 11.55 13.36
C GLY A 273 -12.71 10.36 12.57
N LEU A 274 -11.97 9.26 12.37
CA LEU A 274 -12.38 8.12 11.52
C LEU A 274 -12.76 6.85 12.28
N ARG A 275 -12.86 6.88 13.61
CA ARG A 275 -13.27 5.71 14.41
C ARG A 275 -14.78 5.55 14.62
N ALA A 276 -15.61 6.40 14.05
CA ALA A 276 -17.06 6.45 14.30
C ALA A 276 -17.94 6.09 13.10
N THR A 277 -17.46 5.24 12.19
CA THR A 277 -18.37 4.64 11.18
C THR A 277 -18.15 3.14 11.04
#